data_01a67825b045bf396dc6c9109ed8f890
#
_entry.id   01a67825b045bf396dc6c9109ed8f890
#
_cell.length_a   1.000
_cell.length_b   1.000
_cell.length_c   1.000
_cell.angle_alpha   90.00
_cell.angle_beta   90.00
_cell.angle_gamma   90.00
#
_symmetry.space_group_name_H-M   'P 1'
#
loop_
_entity.id
_entity.type
_entity.pdbx_description
1 polymer ?
#
loop_
_entity_poly.entity_id
_entity_poly.type
_entity_poly.pdbx_seq_one_letter_code
_entity_poly.pdbx_strand_id
1 'polypeptide(L)'
;MTERQKYDIVRKIGNVEIRKYHPCVMADVIVNAEYERAGNIGFRPLVTYISQNNIAMTAPVVQEKQENQSWVVSFVMPAGMQISQMPLPKDAKVKLREITEHNAAALAFRGITTYKNVQEKESLLRNVLDKEGIKPAGPLKIARFDPPWKPGFLRHNEVIIPISENN
;
A
#
# COMPACT_ATOMS: atom_id res chain seq x y z
N MET A 1 -17.55 4.35 8.43
CA MET A 1 -16.20 4.80 8.12
C MET A 1 -15.29 3.60 7.91
N THR A 2 -14.48 3.62 6.85
CA THR A 2 -13.59 2.50 6.52
C THR A 2 -12.41 2.44 7.48
N GLU A 3 -12.13 1.25 8.00
CA GLU A 3 -10.94 1.05 8.82
C GLU A 3 -9.68 1.31 8.00
N ARG A 4 -8.69 1.94 8.61
CA ARG A 4 -7.40 2.22 7.97
C ARG A 4 -6.29 1.38 8.59
N GLN A 5 -5.29 1.07 7.78
CA GLN A 5 -4.07 0.42 8.24
C GLN A 5 -3.43 1.22 9.38
N LYS A 6 -3.05 0.53 10.44
CA LYS A 6 -2.54 1.17 11.66
C LYS A 6 -1.04 1.40 11.62
N TYR A 7 -0.65 2.59 12.06
CA TYR A 7 0.74 2.96 12.24
C TYR A 7 0.87 4.03 13.33
N ASP A 8 2.09 4.18 13.84
CA ASP A 8 2.46 5.28 14.73
C ASP A 8 3.40 6.21 13.98
N ILE A 9 3.24 7.52 14.20
CA ILE A 9 4.17 8.50 13.64
C ILE A 9 5.37 8.61 14.57
N VAL A 10 6.56 8.30 14.05
CA VAL A 10 7.80 8.34 14.81
C VAL A 10 8.45 9.71 14.70
N ARG A 11 8.39 10.32 13.51
CA ARG A 11 9.08 11.58 13.21
C ARG A 11 8.44 12.21 11.98
N LYS A 12 8.48 13.53 11.91
CA LYS A 12 8.05 14.27 10.72
C LYS A 12 9.22 15.08 10.18
N ILE A 13 9.40 15.05 8.86
CA ILE A 13 10.40 15.82 8.13
C ILE A 13 9.66 16.57 7.04
N GLY A 14 9.27 17.80 7.31
CA GLY A 14 8.39 18.55 6.42
C GLY A 14 7.07 17.81 6.22
N ASN A 15 6.76 17.48 4.97
CA ASN A 15 5.54 16.72 4.62
C ASN A 15 5.73 15.20 4.65
N VAL A 16 6.93 14.72 4.96
CA VAL A 16 7.23 13.30 5.05
C VAL A 16 7.05 12.82 6.48
N GLU A 17 6.33 11.72 6.65
CA GLU A 17 6.19 11.05 7.94
C GLU A 17 7.04 9.79 7.96
N ILE A 18 7.83 9.63 9.02
CA ILE A 18 8.47 8.36 9.33
C ILE A 18 7.51 7.61 10.25
N ARG A 19 7.09 6.43 9.82
CA ARG A 19 6.04 5.66 10.46
C ARG A 19 6.54 4.29 10.90
N LYS A 20 5.98 3.82 12.00
CA LYS A 20 6.09 2.42 12.41
C LYS A 20 4.73 1.77 12.15
N TYR A 21 4.67 0.90 11.15
CA TYR A 21 3.46 0.17 10.80
C TYR A 21 3.29 -1.03 11.71
N HIS A 22 2.06 -1.22 12.22
CA HIS A 22 1.72 -2.36 13.06
C HIS A 22 1.66 -3.64 12.23
N PRO A 23 1.88 -4.82 12.83
CA PRO A 23 1.69 -6.08 12.13
C PRO A 23 0.28 -6.20 11.56
N CYS A 24 0.16 -6.78 10.40
CA CYS A 24 -1.15 -7.01 9.76
C CYS A 24 -1.08 -8.20 8.81
N VAL A 25 -2.21 -8.57 8.24
CA VAL A 25 -2.29 -9.53 7.16
C VAL A 25 -2.70 -8.78 5.89
N MET A 26 -2.09 -9.11 4.78
CA MET A 26 -2.49 -8.61 3.46
C MET A 26 -2.94 -9.76 2.57
N ALA A 27 -3.92 -9.48 1.73
CA ALA A 27 -4.29 -10.36 0.62
C ALA A 27 -3.70 -9.73 -0.65
N ASP A 28 -2.91 -10.49 -1.38
CA ASP A 28 -2.10 -10.01 -2.50
C ASP A 28 -2.48 -10.68 -3.80
N VAL A 29 -2.37 -9.93 -4.91
CA VAL A 29 -2.41 -10.47 -6.28
C VAL A 29 -1.23 -9.89 -7.04
N ILE A 30 -0.45 -10.75 -7.70
CA ILE A 30 0.63 -10.33 -8.59
C ILE A 30 0.03 -10.08 -9.97
N VAL A 31 0.27 -8.90 -10.53
CA VAL A 31 -0.28 -8.49 -11.83
C VAL A 31 0.86 -8.14 -12.77
N ASN A 32 0.90 -8.82 -13.93
CA ASN A 32 1.84 -8.54 -15.01
C ASN A 32 1.17 -7.60 -16.01
N ALA A 33 1.14 -6.31 -15.69
CA ALA A 33 0.54 -5.27 -16.51
C ALA A 33 1.20 -3.93 -16.21
N GLU A 34 0.95 -2.94 -17.05
CA GLU A 34 1.38 -1.58 -16.81
C GLU A 34 0.71 -1.01 -15.55
N TYR A 35 1.36 -0.02 -14.95
CA TYR A 35 0.92 0.58 -13.71
C TYR A 35 -0.56 0.99 -13.71
N GLU A 36 -1.02 1.69 -14.75
CA GLU A 36 -2.39 2.22 -14.82
C GLU A 36 -3.46 1.12 -14.87
N ARG A 37 -3.11 -0.06 -15.38
CA ARG A 37 -4.04 -1.19 -15.51
C ARG A 37 -3.95 -2.16 -14.34
N ALA A 38 -2.78 -2.26 -13.72
CA ALA A 38 -2.51 -3.27 -12.71
C ALA A 38 -3.45 -3.17 -11.51
N GLY A 39 -3.75 -1.96 -11.06
CA GLY A 39 -4.64 -1.73 -9.92
C GLY A 39 -6.03 -2.33 -10.13
N ASN A 40 -6.63 -2.07 -11.28
CA ASN A 40 -7.97 -2.59 -11.61
C ASN A 40 -7.96 -4.11 -11.79
N ILE A 41 -6.93 -4.64 -12.43
CA ILE A 41 -6.81 -6.09 -12.66
C ILE A 41 -6.68 -6.83 -11.33
N GLY A 42 -5.87 -6.32 -10.40
CA GLY A 42 -5.68 -6.96 -9.10
C GLY A 42 -6.84 -6.75 -8.13
N PHE A 43 -7.55 -5.64 -8.26
CA PHE A 43 -8.66 -5.30 -7.38
C PHE A 43 -9.80 -6.33 -7.43
N ARG A 44 -10.15 -6.83 -8.61
CA ARG A 44 -11.28 -7.73 -8.81
C ARG A 44 -11.19 -9.04 -8.00
N PRO A 45 -10.12 -9.84 -8.12
CA PRO A 45 -10.03 -11.06 -7.32
C PRO A 45 -9.99 -10.79 -5.83
N LEU A 46 -9.42 -9.67 -5.40
CA LEU A 46 -9.37 -9.28 -3.98
C LEU A 46 -10.75 -8.92 -3.45
N VAL A 47 -11.53 -8.13 -4.18
CA VAL A 47 -12.91 -7.80 -3.80
C VAL A 47 -13.77 -9.08 -3.73
N THR A 48 -13.59 -9.98 -4.69
CA THR A 48 -14.30 -11.26 -4.68
C THR A 48 -13.96 -12.05 -3.42
N TYR A 49 -12.69 -12.13 -3.05
CA TYR A 49 -12.26 -12.84 -1.86
C TYR A 49 -12.91 -12.28 -0.59
N ILE A 50 -12.83 -10.96 -0.38
CA ILE A 50 -13.41 -10.37 0.85
C ILE A 50 -14.93 -10.45 0.87
N SER A 51 -15.59 -10.27 -0.29
CA SER A 51 -17.05 -10.32 -0.39
C SER A 51 -17.58 -11.72 -0.08
N GLN A 52 -16.93 -12.75 -0.59
CA GLN A 52 -17.34 -14.15 -0.37
C GLN A 52 -17.16 -14.59 1.08
N ASN A 53 -16.31 -13.93 1.83
CA ASN A 53 -15.95 -14.33 3.19
C ASN A 53 -16.37 -13.31 4.25
N ASN A 54 -17.24 -12.36 3.89
CA ASN A 54 -17.75 -11.33 4.80
C ASN A 54 -16.64 -10.54 5.51
N ILE A 55 -15.54 -10.30 4.82
CA ILE A 55 -14.44 -9.49 5.33
C ILE A 55 -14.70 -8.04 4.96
N ALA A 56 -14.63 -7.14 5.92
CA ALA A 56 -14.85 -5.72 5.67
C ALA A 56 -13.72 -5.11 4.84
N MET A 57 -14.08 -4.21 3.92
CA MET A 57 -13.10 -3.45 3.15
C MET A 57 -12.36 -2.47 4.06
N THR A 58 -11.05 -2.38 3.90
CA THR A 58 -10.21 -1.41 4.60
C THR A 58 -9.56 -0.44 3.61
N ALA A 59 -8.84 0.52 4.11
CA ALA A 59 -7.99 1.42 3.34
C ALA A 59 -6.57 1.41 3.91
N PRO A 60 -5.57 1.59 3.09
CA PRO A 60 -5.59 1.81 1.63
C PRO A 60 -5.59 0.51 0.82
N VAL A 61 -5.84 0.65 -0.49
CA VAL A 61 -5.45 -0.36 -1.47
C VAL A 61 -4.00 -0.05 -1.84
N VAL A 62 -3.13 -1.04 -1.74
CA VAL A 62 -1.69 -0.86 -1.94
C VAL A 62 -1.26 -1.49 -3.26
N GLN A 63 -0.45 -0.77 -4.00
CA GLN A 63 0.16 -1.27 -5.22
C GLN A 63 1.67 -1.17 -5.07
N GLU A 64 2.35 -2.31 -4.97
CA GLU A 64 3.78 -2.39 -4.73
C GLU A 64 4.53 -2.72 -6.00
N LYS A 65 5.57 -1.93 -6.29
CA LYS A 65 6.41 -2.16 -7.45
C LYS A 65 7.25 -3.43 -7.26
N GLN A 66 7.27 -4.27 -8.29
CA GLN A 66 8.09 -5.47 -8.32
C GLN A 66 9.19 -5.34 -9.38
N GLU A 67 10.17 -6.21 -9.32
CA GLU A 67 11.08 -6.39 -10.43
C GLU A 67 10.31 -6.94 -11.64
N ASN A 68 10.88 -6.86 -12.84
CA ASN A 68 10.27 -7.39 -14.08
C ASN A 68 8.95 -6.73 -14.50
N GLN A 69 8.75 -5.45 -14.15
CA GLN A 69 7.60 -4.65 -14.58
C GLN A 69 6.24 -5.24 -14.16
N SER A 70 6.21 -5.93 -13.03
CA SER A 70 4.98 -6.40 -12.43
C SER A 70 4.66 -5.60 -11.16
N TRP A 71 3.44 -5.80 -10.65
CA TRP A 71 2.93 -5.12 -9.46
C TRP A 71 2.26 -6.12 -8.55
N VAL A 72 2.37 -5.89 -7.25
CA VAL A 72 1.52 -6.59 -6.28
C VAL A 72 0.44 -5.63 -5.83
N VAL A 73 -0.80 -6.00 -6.07
CA VAL A 73 -1.97 -5.26 -5.56
C VAL A 73 -2.43 -5.96 -4.29
N SER A 74 -2.60 -5.19 -3.22
CA SER A 74 -2.89 -5.77 -1.90
C SER A 74 -4.03 -5.03 -1.22
N PHE A 75 -4.86 -5.82 -0.50
CA PHE A 75 -5.80 -5.29 0.48
C PHE A 75 -5.24 -5.57 1.87
N VAL A 76 -5.31 -4.58 2.75
CA VAL A 76 -4.99 -4.76 4.17
C VAL A 76 -6.20 -5.41 4.83
N MET A 77 -5.98 -6.51 5.56
CA MET A 77 -7.08 -7.15 6.28
C MET A 77 -7.40 -6.37 7.56
N PRO A 78 -8.66 -6.41 8.05
CA PRO A 78 -9.02 -5.77 9.30
C PRO A 78 -8.09 -6.17 10.45
N ALA A 79 -7.86 -5.22 11.37
CA ALA A 79 -6.97 -5.45 12.51
C ALA A 79 -7.46 -6.63 13.36
N GLY A 80 -6.50 -7.40 13.89
CA GLY A 80 -6.80 -8.55 14.74
C GLY A 80 -7.04 -9.85 13.99
N MET A 81 -7.13 -9.82 12.66
CA MET A 81 -7.25 -11.06 11.87
C MET A 81 -5.93 -11.81 11.85
N GLN A 82 -5.98 -13.10 12.13
CA GLN A 82 -4.82 -13.99 12.10
C GLN A 82 -4.90 -14.86 10.85
N ILE A 83 -3.77 -14.99 10.16
CA ILE A 83 -3.72 -15.73 8.89
C ILE A 83 -4.18 -17.19 9.05
N SER A 84 -3.89 -17.81 10.18
CA SER A 84 -4.30 -19.19 10.47
C SER A 84 -5.82 -19.38 10.56
N GLN A 85 -6.56 -18.29 10.80
CA GLN A 85 -8.03 -18.31 10.95
C GLN A 85 -8.73 -17.78 9.70
N MET A 86 -7.99 -17.34 8.69
CA MET A 86 -8.59 -16.79 7.50
C MET A 86 -8.98 -17.87 6.51
N PRO A 87 -10.13 -17.69 5.81
CA PRO A 87 -10.53 -18.63 4.76
C PRO A 87 -9.48 -18.72 3.68
N LEU A 88 -9.24 -19.93 3.19
CA LEU A 88 -8.34 -20.12 2.04
C LEU A 88 -8.98 -19.49 0.79
N PRO A 89 -8.23 -18.69 0.04
CA PRO A 89 -8.76 -18.13 -1.21
C PRO A 89 -9.09 -19.24 -2.21
N LYS A 90 -10.27 -19.12 -2.83
CA LYS A 90 -10.67 -20.04 -3.90
C LYS A 90 -9.93 -19.77 -5.20
N ASP A 91 -9.61 -18.49 -5.45
CA ASP A 91 -8.81 -18.07 -6.58
C ASP A 91 -7.33 -18.24 -6.22
N ALA A 92 -6.62 -19.06 -6.98
CA ALA A 92 -5.19 -19.34 -6.76
C ALA A 92 -4.31 -18.09 -6.91
N LYS A 93 -4.80 -17.03 -7.55
CA LYS A 93 -4.08 -15.77 -7.73
C LYS A 93 -4.01 -14.97 -6.43
N VAL A 94 -4.95 -15.18 -5.51
CA VAL A 94 -4.98 -14.47 -4.24
C VAL A 94 -4.10 -15.21 -3.23
N LYS A 95 -3.14 -14.51 -2.65
CA LYS A 95 -2.23 -15.05 -1.62
C LYS A 95 -2.37 -14.23 -0.35
N LEU A 96 -2.39 -14.90 0.79
CA LEU A 96 -2.38 -14.24 2.09
C LEU A 96 -0.95 -14.12 2.58
N ARG A 97 -0.61 -12.97 3.16
CA ARG A 97 0.75 -12.67 3.62
C ARG A 97 0.71 -11.98 4.97
N GLU A 98 1.53 -12.46 5.90
CA GLU A 98 1.76 -11.78 7.16
C GLU A 98 2.77 -10.65 6.96
N ILE A 99 2.44 -9.46 7.48
CA ILE A 99 3.32 -8.31 7.48
C ILE A 99 3.75 -8.08 8.92
N THR A 100 5.05 -8.14 9.15
CA THR A 100 5.62 -7.83 10.47
C THR A 100 5.68 -6.31 10.68
N GLU A 101 5.80 -5.90 11.93
CA GLU A 101 6.05 -4.51 12.27
C GLU A 101 7.28 -4.01 11.51
N HIS A 102 7.18 -2.81 10.93
CA HIS A 102 8.27 -2.25 10.14
C HIS A 102 8.19 -0.74 10.07
N ASN A 103 9.31 -0.11 9.77
CA ASN A 103 9.38 1.33 9.57
C ASN A 103 9.29 1.66 8.08
N ALA A 104 8.63 2.77 7.78
CA ALA A 104 8.52 3.27 6.42
C ALA A 104 8.41 4.80 6.43
N ALA A 105 8.78 5.40 5.31
CA ALA A 105 8.57 6.81 5.07
C ALA A 105 7.39 6.99 4.13
N ALA A 106 6.52 7.94 4.42
CA ALA A 106 5.32 8.20 3.64
C ALA A 106 5.18 9.68 3.29
N LEU A 107 4.76 9.93 2.06
CA LEU A 107 4.44 11.28 1.57
C LEU A 107 3.01 11.26 1.02
N ALA A 108 2.12 11.99 1.68
CA ALA A 108 0.72 12.10 1.26
C ALA A 108 0.57 13.15 0.16
N PHE A 109 -0.34 12.91 -0.76
CA PHE A 109 -0.71 13.86 -1.80
C PHE A 109 -2.14 13.64 -2.24
N ARG A 110 -2.75 14.70 -2.77
CA ARG A 110 -4.09 14.63 -3.35
C ARG A 110 -3.98 14.61 -4.86
N GLY A 111 -4.95 13.98 -5.50
CA GLY A 111 -5.07 14.00 -6.94
C GLY A 111 -5.10 12.63 -7.58
N ILE A 112 -4.91 12.62 -8.89
CA ILE A 112 -4.94 11.40 -9.69
C ILE A 112 -3.59 10.68 -9.56
N THR A 113 -3.62 9.38 -9.40
CA THR A 113 -2.40 8.56 -9.31
C THR A 113 -1.95 8.06 -10.68
N THR A 114 -1.67 8.99 -11.61
CA THR A 114 -1.02 8.62 -12.86
C THR A 114 0.42 8.20 -12.55
N TYR A 115 1.03 7.43 -13.43
CA TYR A 115 2.42 7.01 -13.23
C TYR A 115 3.37 8.20 -13.12
N LYS A 116 3.14 9.24 -13.93
CA LYS A 116 3.92 10.47 -13.89
C LYS A 116 3.83 11.17 -12.53
N ASN A 117 2.61 11.33 -11.99
CA ASN A 117 2.41 11.98 -10.70
C ASN A 117 3.04 11.18 -9.57
N VAL A 118 2.93 9.86 -9.63
CA VAL A 118 3.55 8.96 -8.64
C VAL A 118 5.07 9.06 -8.69
N GLN A 119 5.66 9.09 -9.90
CA GLN A 119 7.11 9.22 -10.03
C GLN A 119 7.63 10.55 -9.48
N GLU A 120 6.89 11.64 -9.68
CA GLU A 120 7.23 12.94 -9.11
C GLU A 120 7.24 12.89 -7.58
N LYS A 121 6.23 12.27 -6.97
CA LYS A 121 6.15 12.12 -5.52
C LYS A 121 7.20 11.17 -4.98
N GLU A 122 7.48 10.10 -5.69
CA GLU A 122 8.58 9.19 -5.36
C GLU A 122 9.92 9.93 -5.31
N SER A 123 10.19 10.77 -6.32
CA SER A 123 11.43 11.55 -6.37
C SER A 123 11.54 12.51 -5.19
N LEU A 124 10.45 13.19 -4.83
CA LEU A 124 10.43 14.07 -3.67
C LEU A 124 10.73 13.31 -2.38
N LEU A 125 10.10 12.15 -2.20
CA LEU A 125 10.32 11.31 -1.02
C LEU A 125 11.76 10.83 -0.94
N ARG A 126 12.32 10.31 -2.04
CA ARG A 126 13.70 9.83 -2.08
C ARG A 126 14.71 10.95 -1.81
N ASN A 127 14.43 12.16 -2.30
CA ASN A 127 15.31 13.30 -2.02
C ASN A 127 15.35 13.64 -0.53
N VAL A 128 14.20 13.59 0.15
CA VAL A 128 14.15 13.81 1.60
C VAL A 128 14.93 12.73 2.34
N LEU A 129 14.74 11.46 1.97
CA LEU A 129 15.47 10.35 2.60
C LEU A 129 16.97 10.47 2.39
N ASP A 130 17.39 10.84 1.19
CA ASP A 130 18.80 11.02 0.87
C ASP A 130 19.44 12.13 1.70
N LYS A 131 18.78 13.29 1.80
CA LYS A 131 19.27 14.41 2.62
C LYS A 131 19.38 14.06 4.11
N GLU A 132 18.49 13.23 4.60
CA GLU A 132 18.47 12.82 6.00
C GLU A 132 19.35 11.59 6.29
N GLY A 133 19.97 11.03 5.27
CA GLY A 133 20.80 9.83 5.42
C GLY A 133 19.99 8.58 5.75
N ILE A 134 18.71 8.55 5.41
CA ILE A 134 17.82 7.42 5.68
C ILE A 134 17.86 6.48 4.49
N LYS A 135 18.16 5.20 4.72
CA LYS A 135 18.29 4.20 3.65
C LYS A 135 16.95 3.51 3.36
N PRO A 136 16.49 3.50 2.10
CA PRO A 136 15.38 2.65 1.71
C PRO A 136 15.72 1.17 1.96
N ALA A 137 14.71 0.41 2.39
CA ALA A 137 14.86 -1.01 2.70
C ALA A 137 13.89 -1.91 1.93
N GLY A 138 13.19 -1.34 0.95
CA GLY A 138 12.23 -2.09 0.15
C GLY A 138 11.66 -1.28 -1.00
N PRO A 139 10.77 -1.89 -1.79
CA PRO A 139 10.23 -1.27 -2.97
C PRO A 139 9.19 -0.19 -2.65
N LEU A 140 9.01 0.71 -3.63
CA LEU A 140 7.96 1.73 -3.60
C LEU A 140 6.57 1.09 -3.52
N LYS A 141 5.71 1.66 -2.69
CA LYS A 141 4.29 1.35 -2.60
C LYS A 141 3.48 2.60 -2.87
N ILE A 142 2.41 2.43 -3.61
CA ILE A 142 1.40 3.46 -3.81
C ILE A 142 0.15 3.05 -3.02
N ALA A 143 -0.33 3.93 -2.16
CA ALA A 143 -1.50 3.68 -1.33
C ALA A 143 -2.64 4.60 -1.75
N ARG A 144 -3.80 4.03 -2.06
CA ARG A 144 -5.00 4.76 -2.46
C ARG A 144 -6.07 4.60 -1.39
N PHE A 145 -6.57 5.73 -0.88
CA PHE A 145 -7.49 5.73 0.26
C PHE A 145 -8.94 5.96 -0.13
N ASP A 146 -9.19 6.42 -1.34
CA ASP A 146 -10.52 6.81 -1.77
C ASP A 146 -11.04 5.96 -2.92
N PRO A 147 -12.38 5.76 -2.98
CA PRO A 147 -12.98 5.00 -4.07
C PRO A 147 -12.92 5.77 -5.40
N PRO A 148 -13.02 5.05 -6.54
CA PRO A 148 -12.85 5.67 -7.86
C PRO A 148 -13.93 6.70 -8.22
N TRP A 149 -15.10 6.70 -7.58
CA TRP A 149 -16.15 7.70 -7.84
C TRP A 149 -15.89 9.04 -7.17
N LYS A 150 -14.95 9.12 -6.22
CA LYS A 150 -14.57 10.41 -5.64
C LYS A 150 -13.83 11.23 -6.69
N PRO A 151 -14.13 12.54 -6.83
CA PRO A 151 -13.41 13.37 -7.81
C PRO A 151 -11.91 13.28 -7.64
N GLY A 152 -11.18 13.14 -8.76
CA GLY A 152 -9.74 12.89 -8.75
C GLY A 152 -8.95 13.88 -7.90
N PHE A 153 -9.26 15.17 -8.00
CA PHE A 153 -8.54 16.21 -7.26
C PHE A 153 -8.74 16.17 -5.74
N LEU A 154 -9.76 15.43 -5.26
CA LEU A 154 -10.03 15.26 -3.83
C LEU A 154 -9.50 13.94 -3.28
N ARG A 155 -9.03 13.04 -4.13
CA ARG A 155 -8.54 11.72 -3.68
C ARG A 155 -7.28 11.87 -2.86
N HIS A 156 -7.24 11.15 -1.73
CA HIS A 156 -6.07 11.06 -0.88
C HIS A 156 -5.23 9.85 -1.25
N ASN A 157 -3.93 10.06 -1.44
CA ASN A 157 -2.99 9.01 -1.80
C ASN A 157 -1.69 9.19 -1.03
N GLU A 158 -0.89 8.15 -1.02
CA GLU A 158 0.46 8.21 -0.46
C GLU A 158 1.44 7.42 -1.32
N VAL A 159 2.67 7.89 -1.39
CA VAL A 159 3.82 7.07 -1.76
C VAL A 159 4.53 6.67 -0.49
N ILE A 160 4.91 5.40 -0.39
CA ILE A 160 5.48 4.81 0.82
C ILE A 160 6.71 4.00 0.43
N ILE A 161 7.81 4.20 1.15
CA ILE A 161 9.06 3.46 0.96
C ILE A 161 9.47 2.87 2.30
N PRO A 162 9.58 1.54 2.42
CA PRO A 162 10.14 0.92 3.63
C PRO A 162 11.56 1.42 3.88
N ILE A 163 11.91 1.62 5.14
CA ILE A 163 13.22 2.11 5.53
C ILE A 163 13.88 1.17 6.54
N SER A 164 15.20 1.28 6.65
CA SER A 164 15.98 0.51 7.61
C SER A 164 15.68 0.95 9.04
N GLU A 165 15.61 -0.02 9.97
CA GLU A 165 15.28 0.25 11.39
C GLU A 165 16.33 1.08 12.13
N ASN A 166 17.53 1.16 11.59
CA ASN A 166 18.66 1.83 12.24
C ASN A 166 18.82 3.30 11.84
N ASN A 167 17.76 3.94 11.39
CA ASN A 167 17.77 5.34 10.97
C ASN A 167 17.06 6.24 11.95
#